data_99426dc9b6405e146f917b5ef5186d57
#
_entry.id   99426dc9b6405e146f917b5ef5186d57
#
_cell.length_a   1.000
_cell.length_b   1.000
_cell.length_c   1.000
_cell.angle_alpha   90.00
_cell.angle_beta   90.00
_cell.angle_gamma   90.00
#
_symmetry.space_group_name_H-M   'P 1'
#
loop_
_entity.id
_entity.type
_entity.pdbx_description
1 polymer ?
#
loop_
_entity_poly.entity_id
_entity_poly.type
_entity_poly.pdbx_seq_one_letter_code
_entity_poly.pdbx_strand_id
1 'polypeptide(L)'
;VDSIEEVLKKCGIRDGMTLSFHHHFREGDYVVNMVMEAIHKMGIKDLTICASSLGKAQNPIVPMIEDGTITNIQSSGVRGKIGEAISNGKLKGLAIMRGHGGRVRAIETGETHIDIAFIGAPSADDMGNCRAIGSQNGADCGVLGYAAVDAQYADKVVVVTDTLVPFPNVPASIDMTNVDYVVKVDAIGDPT
;
A
#
# COMPACT_ATOMS: atom_id res chain seq x y z
N VAL A 1 4.06 8.42 -14.05
CA VAL A 1 5.40 7.92 -13.66
C VAL A 1 5.58 6.52 -14.24
N ASP A 2 6.76 6.16 -14.69
CA ASP A 2 6.94 4.98 -15.54
C ASP A 2 7.31 3.70 -14.76
N SER A 3 7.69 3.82 -13.47
CA SER A 3 8.01 2.65 -12.65
C SER A 3 7.84 2.89 -11.14
N ILE A 4 7.77 1.80 -10.39
CA ILE A 4 7.74 1.83 -8.92
C ILE A 4 9.04 2.45 -8.38
N GLU A 5 10.20 2.11 -8.93
CA GLU A 5 11.49 2.68 -8.50
C GLU A 5 11.56 4.19 -8.73
N GLU A 6 11.02 4.65 -9.85
CA GLU A 6 10.98 6.09 -10.14
C GLU A 6 10.10 6.85 -9.16
N VAL A 7 8.88 6.33 -8.88
CA VAL A 7 7.97 7.00 -7.95
C VAL A 7 8.51 7.00 -6.52
N LEU A 8 9.16 5.92 -6.08
CA LEU A 8 9.82 5.86 -4.78
C LEU A 8 10.89 6.96 -4.63
N LYS A 9 11.71 7.16 -5.66
CA LYS A 9 12.70 8.25 -5.69
C LYS A 9 12.04 9.63 -5.66
N LYS A 10 10.98 9.83 -6.43
CA LYS A 10 10.21 11.09 -6.44
C LYS A 10 9.53 11.39 -5.11
N CYS A 11 9.06 10.37 -4.41
CA CYS A 11 8.52 10.50 -3.06
C CYS A 11 9.60 10.72 -1.99
N GLY A 12 10.88 10.59 -2.35
CA GLY A 12 11.99 10.77 -1.42
C GLY A 12 12.08 9.66 -0.37
N ILE A 13 11.81 8.39 -0.77
CA ILE A 13 11.88 7.25 0.12
C ILE A 13 13.21 7.19 0.88
N ARG A 14 13.17 6.97 2.18
CA ARG A 14 14.34 6.84 3.06
C ARG A 14 14.04 5.95 4.26
N ASP A 15 15.11 5.59 4.99
CA ASP A 15 15.01 4.83 6.22
C ASP A 15 14.08 5.51 7.24
N GLY A 16 13.37 4.71 8.00
CA GLY A 16 12.48 5.16 9.07
C GLY A 16 11.08 5.59 8.65
N MET A 17 10.77 5.62 7.35
CA MET A 17 9.45 6.02 6.85
C MET A 17 8.35 5.00 7.17
N THR A 18 7.12 5.52 7.29
CA THR A 18 5.89 4.73 7.38
C THR A 18 5.21 4.68 6.01
N LEU A 19 5.02 3.46 5.51
CA LEU A 19 4.33 3.19 4.26
C LEU A 19 2.97 2.58 4.52
N SER A 20 1.95 3.06 3.85
CA SER A 20 0.61 2.50 3.98
C SER A 20 0.18 1.73 2.74
N PHE A 21 -0.55 0.65 2.98
CA PHE A 21 -1.04 -0.25 1.95
C PHE A 21 -2.46 -0.71 2.22
N HIS A 22 -3.17 -1.03 1.14
CA HIS A 22 -4.47 -1.67 1.18
C HIS A 22 -4.44 -2.98 0.40
N HIS A 23 -5.04 -4.02 0.97
CA HIS A 23 -5.15 -5.31 0.30
C HIS A 23 -6.52 -5.43 -0.39
N HIS A 24 -6.74 -4.63 -1.40
CA HIS A 24 -8.03 -4.62 -2.11
C HIS A 24 -8.39 -5.97 -2.72
N PHE A 25 -7.39 -6.73 -3.16
CA PHE A 25 -7.52 -8.07 -3.74
C PHE A 25 -7.27 -9.19 -2.74
N ARG A 26 -7.21 -8.89 -1.45
CA ARG A 26 -6.99 -9.85 -0.37
C ARG A 26 -5.77 -10.75 -0.64
N GLU A 27 -5.99 -12.06 -0.82
CA GLU A 27 -4.91 -13.04 -1.07
C GLU A 27 -4.37 -12.96 -2.51
N GLY A 28 -4.95 -12.15 -3.39
CA GLY A 28 -4.47 -11.89 -4.74
C GLY A 28 -3.76 -10.54 -4.93
N ASP A 29 -3.48 -9.80 -3.85
CA ASP A 29 -2.83 -8.48 -3.93
C ASP A 29 -1.34 -8.58 -4.29
N TYR A 30 -0.90 -7.80 -5.29
CA TYR A 30 0.49 -7.73 -5.74
C TYR A 30 1.21 -6.45 -5.29
N VAL A 31 0.48 -5.40 -4.91
CA VAL A 31 1.04 -4.05 -4.72
C VAL A 31 2.07 -4.02 -3.59
N VAL A 32 1.77 -4.63 -2.44
CA VAL A 32 2.71 -4.68 -1.30
C VAL A 32 4.03 -5.33 -1.70
N ASN A 33 3.98 -6.50 -2.33
CA ASN A 33 5.18 -7.24 -2.70
C ASN A 33 6.02 -6.47 -3.72
N MET A 34 5.37 -5.89 -4.73
CA MET A 34 6.01 -5.12 -5.81
C MET A 34 6.75 -3.90 -5.27
N VAL A 35 6.10 -3.13 -4.40
CA VAL A 35 6.70 -1.94 -3.80
C VAL A 35 7.83 -2.33 -2.85
N MET A 36 7.61 -3.32 -1.99
CA MET A 36 8.62 -3.75 -1.01
C MET A 36 9.84 -4.40 -1.66
N GLU A 37 9.68 -5.12 -2.78
CA GLU A 37 10.80 -5.64 -3.55
C GLU A 37 11.67 -4.51 -4.14
N ALA A 38 11.04 -3.48 -4.70
CA ALA A 38 11.76 -2.32 -5.21
C ALA A 38 12.54 -1.60 -4.08
N ILE A 39 11.91 -1.40 -2.93
CA ILE A 39 12.53 -0.78 -1.76
C ILE A 39 13.71 -1.61 -1.24
N HIS A 40 13.56 -2.93 -1.16
CA HIS A 40 14.62 -3.83 -0.72
C HIS A 40 15.84 -3.77 -1.66
N LYS A 41 15.63 -3.73 -2.99
CA LYS A 41 16.69 -3.52 -3.98
C LYS A 41 17.41 -2.17 -3.83
N MET A 42 16.71 -1.14 -3.36
CA MET A 42 17.29 0.17 -3.08
C MET A 42 18.10 0.21 -1.77
N GLY A 43 18.05 -0.84 -0.95
CA GLY A 43 18.76 -0.94 0.33
C GLY A 43 18.17 -0.11 1.46
N ILE A 44 16.94 0.38 1.32
CA ILE A 44 16.22 1.14 2.36
C ILE A 44 15.86 0.22 3.53
N LYS A 45 15.97 0.73 4.75
CA LYS A 45 15.78 -0.02 5.99
C LYS A 45 14.88 0.70 6.99
N ASP A 46 14.56 0.01 8.08
CA ASP A 46 13.86 0.56 9.25
C ASP A 46 12.45 1.10 8.94
N LEU A 47 11.72 0.45 8.04
CA LEU A 47 10.39 0.89 7.63
C LEU A 47 9.29 0.39 8.58
N THR A 48 8.26 1.21 8.72
CA THR A 48 6.97 0.83 9.30
C THR A 48 5.97 0.53 8.19
N ILE A 49 5.39 -0.65 8.21
CA ILE A 49 4.29 -1.01 7.30
C ILE A 49 2.96 -0.82 8.01
N CYS A 50 2.15 0.13 7.53
CA CYS A 50 0.80 0.39 8.00
C CYS A 50 -0.21 -0.16 6.98
N ALA A 51 -0.71 -1.36 7.20
CA ALA A 51 -1.60 -2.04 6.26
C ALA A 51 -2.97 -2.32 6.87
N SER A 52 -4.02 -2.30 6.04
CA SER A 52 -5.36 -2.71 6.48
C SER A 52 -5.39 -4.17 6.95
N SER A 53 -4.70 -5.06 6.25
CA SER A 53 -4.27 -6.37 6.77
C SER A 53 -3.14 -6.95 5.90
N LEU A 54 -2.45 -7.96 6.42
CA LEU A 54 -1.40 -8.70 5.72
C LEU A 54 -1.75 -10.20 5.73
N GLY A 55 -1.92 -10.76 4.55
CA GLY A 55 -2.31 -12.14 4.33
C GLY A 55 -1.18 -13.04 3.84
N LYS A 56 -1.52 -14.21 3.34
CA LYS A 56 -0.55 -15.15 2.77
C LYS A 56 0.09 -14.64 1.49
N ALA A 57 -0.64 -13.82 0.71
CA ALA A 57 -0.10 -13.19 -0.51
C ALA A 57 1.15 -12.37 -0.23
N GLN A 58 1.25 -11.76 0.95
CA GLN A 58 2.39 -10.94 1.36
C GLN A 58 3.53 -11.75 2.04
N ASN A 59 3.46 -13.08 2.11
CA ASN A 59 4.55 -13.90 2.65
C ASN A 59 5.95 -13.60 2.06
N PRO A 60 6.11 -13.17 0.80
CA PRO A 60 7.41 -12.77 0.24
C PRO A 60 8.14 -11.66 1.00
N ILE A 61 7.45 -10.84 1.81
CA ILE A 61 8.13 -9.79 2.60
C ILE A 61 8.78 -10.30 3.91
N VAL A 62 8.60 -11.56 4.27
CA VAL A 62 9.17 -12.14 5.52
C VAL A 62 10.70 -11.97 5.61
N PRO A 63 11.50 -12.22 4.57
CA PRO A 63 12.95 -11.96 4.61
C PRO A 63 13.28 -10.49 4.94
N MET A 64 12.42 -9.56 4.55
CA MET A 64 12.58 -8.12 4.81
C MET A 64 12.30 -7.75 6.28
N ILE A 65 11.51 -8.56 6.99
CA ILE A 65 11.35 -8.47 8.45
C ILE A 65 12.63 -8.95 9.15
N GLU A 66 13.19 -10.07 8.68
CA GLU A 66 14.37 -10.67 9.29
C GLU A 66 15.64 -9.84 9.10
N ASP A 67 15.79 -9.19 7.94
CA ASP A 67 16.97 -8.38 7.63
C ASP A 67 16.87 -6.92 8.11
N GLY A 68 15.71 -6.49 8.64
CA GLY A 68 15.47 -5.15 9.17
C GLY A 68 15.09 -4.10 8.13
N THR A 69 14.70 -4.49 6.94
CA THR A 69 14.02 -3.60 5.99
C THR A 69 12.68 -3.15 6.57
N ILE A 70 11.94 -4.09 7.18
CA ILE A 70 10.70 -3.82 7.93
C ILE A 70 10.99 -4.04 9.41
N THR A 71 10.85 -3.01 10.22
CA THR A 71 11.07 -3.08 11.67
C THR A 71 9.79 -2.96 12.47
N ASN A 72 8.76 -2.31 11.93
CA ASN A 72 7.48 -2.16 12.60
C ASN A 72 6.31 -2.51 11.67
N ILE A 73 5.24 -3.05 12.24
CA ILE A 73 4.01 -3.34 11.51
C ILE A 73 2.82 -2.81 12.30
N GLN A 74 1.95 -2.05 11.64
CA GLN A 74 0.65 -1.62 12.14
C GLN A 74 -0.44 -2.18 11.23
N SER A 75 -1.37 -2.96 11.77
CA SER A 75 -2.37 -3.65 10.95
C SER A 75 -3.62 -3.95 11.75
N SER A 76 -4.73 -4.23 11.07
CA SER A 76 -5.91 -4.83 11.72
C SER A 76 -5.87 -6.36 11.77
N GLY A 77 -4.93 -6.98 11.08
CA GLY A 77 -4.72 -8.42 11.14
C GLY A 77 -3.50 -8.86 10.32
N VAL A 78 -2.80 -9.84 10.84
CA VAL A 78 -1.64 -10.43 10.19
C VAL A 78 -1.78 -11.94 10.17
N ARG A 79 -1.54 -12.58 9.04
CA ARG A 79 -1.72 -14.02 8.83
C ARG A 79 -0.50 -14.64 8.15
N GLY A 80 -0.50 -15.98 8.06
CA GLY A 80 0.54 -16.74 7.39
C GLY A 80 1.92 -16.56 8.00
N LYS A 81 2.95 -16.66 7.18
CA LYS A 81 4.35 -16.60 7.63
C LYS A 81 4.74 -15.26 8.27
N ILE A 82 4.07 -14.16 7.91
CA ILE A 82 4.30 -12.86 8.56
C ILE A 82 3.86 -12.92 10.03
N GLY A 83 2.66 -13.46 10.30
CA GLY A 83 2.17 -13.66 11.66
C GLY A 83 3.08 -14.58 12.48
N GLU A 84 3.59 -15.65 11.88
CA GLU A 84 4.56 -16.56 12.49
C GLU A 84 5.88 -15.84 12.81
N ALA A 85 6.41 -15.04 11.87
CA ALA A 85 7.64 -14.27 12.08
C ALA A 85 7.51 -13.28 13.25
N ILE A 86 6.39 -12.57 13.34
CA ILE A 86 6.09 -11.64 14.45
C ILE A 86 5.99 -12.42 15.77
N SER A 87 5.23 -13.50 15.80
CA SER A 87 5.03 -14.33 17.02
C SER A 87 6.31 -14.97 17.52
N ASN A 88 7.25 -15.25 16.61
CA ASN A 88 8.57 -15.80 16.94
C ASN A 88 9.62 -14.72 17.22
N GLY A 89 9.24 -13.45 17.37
CA GLY A 89 10.14 -12.36 17.74
C GLY A 89 11.12 -11.95 16.64
N LYS A 90 10.80 -12.21 15.37
CA LYS A 90 11.66 -11.81 14.23
C LYS A 90 11.56 -10.32 13.90
N LEU A 91 10.44 -9.67 14.24
CA LEU A 91 10.27 -8.24 14.06
C LEU A 91 11.10 -7.49 15.11
N LYS A 92 11.98 -6.58 14.67
CA LYS A 92 12.90 -5.87 15.56
C LYS A 92 12.22 -4.80 16.42
N GLY A 93 11.12 -4.24 15.95
CA GLY A 93 10.34 -3.19 16.62
C GLY A 93 8.97 -3.70 17.08
N LEU A 94 7.94 -2.93 16.83
CA LEU A 94 6.59 -3.16 17.35
C LEU A 94 5.64 -3.69 16.29
N ALA A 95 4.80 -4.64 16.69
CA ALA A 95 3.59 -5.01 15.96
C ALA A 95 2.38 -4.44 16.71
N ILE A 96 1.70 -3.46 16.09
CA ILE A 96 0.53 -2.81 16.69
C ILE A 96 -0.71 -3.27 15.93
N MET A 97 -1.62 -3.95 16.64
CA MET A 97 -2.89 -4.41 16.07
C MET A 97 -4.02 -3.48 16.50
N ARG A 98 -4.74 -2.95 15.50
CA ARG A 98 -5.92 -2.11 15.70
C ARG A 98 -7.09 -2.65 14.89
N GLY A 99 -8.30 -2.54 15.42
CA GLY A 99 -9.49 -2.74 14.59
C GLY A 99 -9.57 -1.66 13.49
N HIS A 100 -10.41 -1.88 12.49
CA HIS A 100 -10.52 -1.00 11.34
C HIS A 100 -10.80 0.47 11.73
N GLY A 101 -11.76 0.72 12.61
CA GLY A 101 -12.04 2.08 13.10
C GLY A 101 -10.90 2.66 13.93
N GLY A 102 -10.18 1.83 14.70
CA GLY A 102 -9.00 2.25 15.45
C GLY A 102 -7.84 2.67 14.57
N ARG A 103 -7.68 2.02 13.39
CA ARG A 103 -6.68 2.41 12.39
C ARG A 103 -7.01 3.78 11.78
N VAL A 104 -8.27 3.98 11.37
CA VAL A 104 -8.73 5.27 10.84
C VAL A 104 -8.49 6.38 11.86
N ARG A 105 -8.96 6.19 13.11
CA ARG A 105 -8.75 7.16 14.19
C ARG A 105 -7.28 7.49 14.40
N ALA A 106 -6.41 6.48 14.43
CA ALA A 106 -4.96 6.69 14.65
C ALA A 106 -4.32 7.55 13.56
N ILE A 107 -4.78 7.42 12.30
CA ILE A 107 -4.32 8.26 11.19
C ILE A 107 -4.87 9.68 11.31
N GLU A 108 -6.17 9.82 11.51
CA GLU A 108 -6.84 11.13 11.62
C GLU A 108 -6.35 11.97 12.80
N THR A 109 -5.98 11.32 13.90
CA THR A 109 -5.46 12.02 15.10
C THR A 109 -3.95 12.25 15.08
N GLY A 110 -3.23 11.75 14.04
CA GLY A 110 -1.78 11.86 13.96
C GLY A 110 -1.03 10.89 14.87
N GLU A 111 -1.70 9.94 15.55
CA GLU A 111 -1.06 8.87 16.30
C GLU A 111 -0.24 7.95 15.38
N THR A 112 -0.71 7.77 14.14
CA THR A 112 0.01 7.13 13.05
C THR A 112 0.19 8.13 11.92
N HIS A 113 1.42 8.57 11.68
CA HIS A 113 1.77 9.38 10.51
C HIS A 113 2.11 8.45 9.33
N ILE A 114 1.65 8.78 8.14
CA ILE A 114 1.95 8.06 6.90
C ILE A 114 2.78 8.95 5.99
N ASP A 115 4.00 8.54 5.69
CA ASP A 115 4.87 9.27 4.75
C ASP A 115 4.45 9.03 3.31
N ILE A 116 4.18 7.76 2.94
CA ILE A 116 3.76 7.41 1.57
C ILE A 116 2.62 6.40 1.64
N ALA A 117 1.50 6.71 1.00
CA ALA A 117 0.39 5.78 0.82
C ALA A 117 0.42 5.19 -0.61
N PHE A 118 0.38 3.87 -0.71
CA PHE A 118 0.24 3.14 -1.97
C PHE A 118 -1.18 2.59 -2.09
N ILE A 119 -1.87 3.00 -3.15
CA ILE A 119 -3.26 2.66 -3.39
C ILE A 119 -3.37 1.88 -4.69
N GLY A 120 -3.65 0.58 -4.58
CA GLY A 120 -3.98 -0.24 -5.75
C GLY A 120 -5.37 0.10 -6.25
N ALA A 121 -5.49 0.55 -7.49
CA ALA A 121 -6.77 0.89 -8.09
C ALA A 121 -6.96 0.20 -9.44
N PRO A 122 -8.09 -0.49 -9.67
CA PRO A 122 -8.44 -1.13 -10.93
C PRO A 122 -8.39 -0.22 -12.16
N SER A 123 -8.68 1.07 -11.99
CA SER A 123 -8.48 2.06 -13.04
C SER A 123 -8.13 3.43 -12.47
N ALA A 124 -7.31 4.17 -13.19
CA ALA A 124 -6.99 5.56 -12.89
C ALA A 124 -6.81 6.36 -14.18
N ASP A 125 -7.06 7.67 -14.13
CA ASP A 125 -6.59 8.58 -15.16
C ASP A 125 -5.19 9.14 -14.82
N ASP A 126 -4.59 9.84 -15.75
CA ASP A 126 -3.25 10.42 -15.62
C ASP A 126 -3.18 11.59 -14.62
N MET A 127 -4.34 12.14 -14.22
CA MET A 127 -4.47 13.18 -13.21
C MET A 127 -4.63 12.62 -11.79
N GLY A 128 -4.95 11.33 -11.64
CA GLY A 128 -5.05 10.67 -10.35
C GLY A 128 -6.46 10.29 -9.89
N ASN A 129 -7.53 10.63 -10.65
CA ASN A 129 -8.84 10.12 -10.31
C ASN A 129 -8.86 8.59 -10.47
N CYS A 130 -9.12 7.86 -9.39
CA CYS A 130 -9.09 6.41 -9.44
C CYS A 130 -10.38 5.77 -8.94
N ARG A 131 -10.65 4.57 -9.45
CA ARG A 131 -11.87 3.80 -9.20
C ARG A 131 -11.56 2.37 -8.80
N ALA A 132 -12.50 1.80 -8.04
CA ALA A 132 -12.45 0.41 -7.59
C ALA A 132 -12.86 -0.62 -8.67
N ILE A 133 -13.18 -0.17 -9.86
CA ILE A 133 -13.64 -0.96 -11.01
C ILE A 133 -12.94 -0.51 -12.29
N GLY A 134 -13.00 -1.34 -13.33
CA GLY A 134 -12.55 -0.99 -14.67
C GLY A 134 -11.14 -1.50 -15.00
N SER A 135 -10.63 -2.50 -14.29
CA SER A 135 -9.39 -3.18 -14.64
C SER A 135 -9.50 -3.93 -15.98
N GLN A 136 -8.46 -3.83 -16.80
CA GLN A 136 -8.36 -4.55 -18.07
C GLN A 136 -8.28 -6.08 -17.90
N ASN A 137 -7.76 -6.54 -16.79
CA ASN A 137 -7.67 -7.97 -16.48
C ASN A 137 -8.84 -8.51 -15.66
N GLY A 138 -9.86 -7.67 -15.39
CA GLY A 138 -11.02 -8.03 -14.59
C GLY A 138 -10.80 -8.02 -13.08
N ALA A 139 -9.67 -7.50 -12.61
CA ALA A 139 -9.34 -7.41 -11.19
C ALA A 139 -10.04 -6.20 -10.52
N ASP A 140 -11.35 -6.21 -10.49
CA ASP A 140 -12.13 -5.19 -9.77
C ASP A 140 -12.13 -5.47 -8.27
N CYS A 141 -12.01 -4.44 -7.43
CA CYS A 141 -11.83 -4.57 -5.97
C CYS A 141 -12.95 -3.94 -5.20
N GLY A 142 -14.09 -3.95 -5.29
CA GLY A 142 -15.13 -3.34 -4.45
C GLY A 142 -14.79 -1.89 -4.03
N VAL A 143 -15.00 -1.55 -2.79
CA VAL A 143 -14.84 -0.16 -2.31
C VAL A 143 -13.40 0.14 -1.89
N LEU A 144 -12.85 1.28 -2.33
CA LEU A 144 -11.55 1.81 -1.85
C LEU A 144 -11.64 2.48 -0.45
N GLY A 145 -12.67 2.14 0.35
CA GLY A 145 -13.10 2.88 1.54
C GLY A 145 -12.01 3.26 2.53
N TYR A 146 -11.20 2.30 2.99
CA TYR A 146 -10.10 2.63 3.93
C TYR A 146 -8.96 3.39 3.27
N ALA A 147 -8.76 3.24 1.96
CA ALA A 147 -7.76 3.98 1.22
C ALA A 147 -8.05 5.48 1.19
N ALA A 148 -9.28 5.89 1.38
CA ALA A 148 -9.67 7.30 1.40
C ALA A 148 -9.00 8.06 2.57
N VAL A 149 -8.94 7.49 3.77
CA VAL A 149 -8.27 8.15 4.90
C VAL A 149 -6.76 8.21 4.68
N ASP A 150 -6.15 7.17 4.12
CA ASP A 150 -4.73 7.18 3.80
C ASP A 150 -4.42 8.25 2.75
N ALA A 151 -5.22 8.35 1.68
CA ALA A 151 -5.09 9.38 0.66
C ALA A 151 -5.26 10.81 1.21
N GLN A 152 -6.10 10.98 2.21
CA GLN A 152 -6.35 12.30 2.79
C GLN A 152 -5.26 12.77 3.74
N TYR A 153 -4.56 11.86 4.43
CA TYR A 153 -3.66 12.19 5.53
C TYR A 153 -2.19 11.82 5.30
N ALA A 154 -1.85 11.07 4.25
CA ALA A 154 -0.46 10.79 3.91
C ALA A 154 0.25 12.01 3.32
N ASP A 155 1.57 12.13 3.55
CA ASP A 155 2.38 13.20 2.95
C ASP A 155 2.49 13.06 1.43
N LYS A 156 2.53 11.81 0.93
CA LYS A 156 2.53 11.45 -0.48
C LYS A 156 1.58 10.30 -0.76
N VAL A 157 0.87 10.42 -1.89
CA VAL A 157 -0.09 9.41 -2.33
C VAL A 157 0.25 8.93 -3.73
N VAL A 158 0.45 7.63 -3.85
CA VAL A 158 0.78 6.94 -5.09
C VAL A 158 -0.35 5.99 -5.46
N VAL A 159 -1.01 6.23 -6.57
CA VAL A 159 -1.95 5.28 -7.16
C VAL A 159 -1.16 4.30 -8.04
N VAL A 160 -1.33 3.01 -7.77
CA VAL A 160 -0.79 1.91 -8.58
C VAL A 160 -1.96 1.28 -9.33
N THR A 161 -1.91 1.31 -10.66
CA THR A 161 -2.99 0.78 -11.51
C THR A 161 -2.44 -0.06 -12.65
N ASP A 162 -3.21 -1.03 -13.11
CA ASP A 162 -2.93 -1.76 -14.35
C ASP A 162 -3.63 -1.13 -15.57
N THR A 163 -4.57 -0.22 -15.34
CA THR A 163 -5.42 0.35 -16.38
C THR A 163 -5.49 1.87 -16.30
N LEU A 164 -4.78 2.54 -17.22
CA LEU A 164 -4.96 3.96 -17.45
C LEU A 164 -6.14 4.20 -18.40
N VAL A 165 -7.01 5.12 -18.01
CA VAL A 165 -8.18 5.53 -18.80
C VAL A 165 -8.13 7.03 -19.09
N PRO A 166 -8.83 7.52 -20.12
CA PRO A 166 -8.90 8.95 -20.41
C PRO A 166 -9.47 9.75 -19.23
N PHE A 167 -8.93 10.94 -19.00
CA PHE A 167 -9.48 11.91 -18.06
C PHE A 167 -10.86 12.44 -18.57
N PRO A 168 -11.86 12.64 -17.67
CA PRO A 168 -11.85 12.33 -16.24
C PRO A 168 -12.41 10.91 -15.94
N ASN A 169 -11.74 10.18 -15.03
CA ASN A 169 -12.21 8.89 -14.53
C ASN A 169 -13.22 9.08 -13.37
N VAL A 170 -14.43 9.41 -13.70
CA VAL A 170 -15.48 9.77 -12.74
C VAL A 170 -16.70 8.84 -12.81
N PRO A 171 -17.46 8.68 -11.70
CA PRO A 171 -17.19 9.23 -10.36
C PRO A 171 -15.96 8.57 -9.72
N ALA A 172 -15.03 9.36 -9.23
CA ALA A 172 -13.82 8.85 -8.60
C ALA A 172 -14.11 8.28 -7.21
N SER A 173 -13.47 7.16 -6.87
CA SER A 173 -13.44 6.64 -5.49
C SER A 173 -12.47 7.43 -4.63
N ILE A 174 -11.35 7.85 -5.22
CA ILE A 174 -10.39 8.80 -4.68
C ILE A 174 -10.14 9.85 -5.77
N ASP A 175 -10.30 11.10 -5.40
CA ASP A 175 -10.18 12.25 -6.29
C ASP A 175 -8.72 12.66 -6.48
N MET A 176 -8.39 13.18 -7.64
CA MET A 176 -7.04 13.61 -8.03
C MET A 176 -6.42 14.62 -7.08
N THR A 177 -7.21 15.38 -6.34
CA THR A 177 -6.70 16.36 -5.35
C THR A 177 -5.98 15.72 -4.18
N ASN A 178 -6.19 14.41 -3.95
CA ASN A 178 -5.53 13.61 -2.93
C ASN A 178 -4.45 12.67 -3.51
N VAL A 179 -4.01 12.86 -4.75
CA VAL A 179 -3.06 11.97 -5.43
C VAL A 179 -1.87 12.76 -5.95
N ASP A 180 -0.65 12.36 -5.58
CA ASP A 180 0.58 12.98 -6.07
C ASP A 180 1.10 12.31 -7.35
N TYR A 181 1.00 10.99 -7.42
CA TYR A 181 1.55 10.20 -8.53
C TYR A 181 0.64 9.05 -8.94
N VAL A 182 0.65 8.76 -10.22
CA VAL A 182 0.04 7.57 -10.80
C VAL A 182 1.15 6.75 -11.48
N VAL A 183 1.23 5.46 -11.17
CA VAL A 183 2.14 4.53 -11.82
C VAL A 183 1.35 3.37 -12.42
N LYS A 184 1.61 3.09 -13.70
CA LYS A 184 1.03 1.94 -14.38
C LYS A 184 1.94 0.74 -14.24
N VAL A 185 1.36 -0.40 -13.91
CA VAL A 185 2.00 -1.72 -13.83
C VAL A 185 1.24 -2.72 -14.69
N ASP A 186 1.79 -3.93 -14.88
CA ASP A 186 1.14 -4.96 -15.71
C ASP A 186 -0.10 -5.54 -15.05
N ALA A 187 -0.04 -5.75 -13.72
CA ALA A 187 -1.18 -6.23 -12.91
C ALA A 187 -1.03 -5.77 -11.46
N ILE A 188 -2.15 -5.40 -10.83
CA ILE A 188 -2.21 -5.01 -9.41
C ILE A 188 -2.67 -6.17 -8.51
N GLY A 189 -3.20 -7.22 -9.08
CA GLY A 189 -3.67 -8.39 -8.36
C GLY A 189 -4.34 -9.41 -9.27
N ASP A 190 -4.70 -10.54 -8.67
CA ASP A 190 -5.47 -11.58 -9.34
C ASP A 190 -6.97 -11.24 -9.30
N PRO A 191 -7.70 -11.42 -10.41
CA PRO A 191 -9.15 -11.35 -10.41
C PRO A 191 -9.71 -12.61 -9.73
N THR A 192 -10.13 -12.51 -8.46
CA THR A 192 -10.73 -13.62 -7.68
C THR A 192 -12.12 -13.27 -7.21
#